data_007b5471efdcf6441a7211a28a11dec4
#
_entry.id   007b5471efdcf6441a7211a28a11dec4
#
_cell.length_a   1.000
_cell.length_b   1.000
_cell.length_c   1.000
_cell.angle_alpha   90.00
_cell.angle_beta   90.00
_cell.angle_gamma   90.00
#
_symmetry.space_group_name_H-M   'P 1'
#
loop_
_entity.id
_entity.type
_entity.pdbx_description
1 polymer ?
#
loop_
_entity_poly.entity_id
_entity_poly.type
_entity_poly.pdbx_seq_one_letter_code
_entity_poly.pdbx_strand_id
1 'polypeptide(L)'
;MKQYFKTNSSGVKNDITAGVTTSLAMIPEVVAFAFVLGIDPLVALSGAFIVGIFAAIFGGRPGLISGAAGAVAVVLINLLIQGNERGLAFDTPVENMGYFYLLATVILMGIIQISAGLFKLGRFVRLIPHPVMMGFVNGLAIVIFLAQLKMFFHKNPAGEEWIMEGQELYSMIGMVALTMALVYFLPKFKFTKKLPAALTAILIITLVKIFGNINISTVGSYIREGGGAGLKGEFPTPNLELWQHLPLALDTFTFILPYAALAAAVGLIETLMTLNLVDEITETRGNGNKECVAQGAANVVSGLFGGTAGCGMIGQTMININSGGRGRLSGIMMAVTLLIFILFADTYIEMVPIAALIGVMFMMVIETFAWSSFRIIKRIPRSDAFVLIAVSTITVFVDLAIAVIAGVIIAALVFAWESAKRVRVNRSVKEDGTKVYEIWGSVFFGSIQSFNSKFDVNGDPKNVEIDFMEAKVADHSALEAIFVLVEKYEAAGKELKLKHLSTECKDLMHKASPKFEGVIEESVEDPRYHVMAKALK
;
A
#
# COMPACT_ATOMS: atom_id res chain seq x y z
N MET A 1 28.19 -10.51 5.02
CA MET A 1 28.78 -10.11 3.74
C MET A 1 29.84 -11.12 3.21
N LYS A 2 30.91 -11.44 3.95
CA LYS A 2 31.95 -12.41 3.48
C LYS A 2 31.42 -13.83 3.15
N GLN A 3 30.39 -14.32 3.81
CA GLN A 3 29.80 -15.64 3.58
C GLN A 3 28.89 -15.66 2.32
N TYR A 4 28.26 -14.55 1.98
CA TYR A 4 27.44 -14.38 0.78
C TYR A 4 28.30 -14.42 -0.51
N PHE A 5 29.47 -13.79 -0.48
CA PHE A 5 30.39 -13.77 -1.62
C PHE A 5 31.10 -15.13 -1.89
N LYS A 6 31.15 -16.01 -0.89
CA LYS A 6 31.84 -17.30 -1.03
C LYS A 6 31.01 -18.43 -1.65
N THR A 7 29.65 -18.28 -1.69
CA THR A 7 28.77 -19.42 -2.03
C THR A 7 28.10 -19.36 -3.39
N ASN A 8 28.14 -18.23 -4.15
CA ASN A 8 27.42 -18.21 -5.42
C ASN A 8 27.90 -17.09 -6.38
N SER A 9 28.90 -17.31 -7.18
CA SER A 9 29.32 -16.34 -8.22
C SER A 9 28.20 -16.02 -9.24
N SER A 10 27.32 -16.96 -9.52
CA SER A 10 26.16 -16.76 -10.39
C SER A 10 25.10 -15.86 -9.72
N GLY A 11 24.89 -15.97 -8.40
CA GLY A 11 23.97 -15.13 -7.65
C GLY A 11 24.40 -13.67 -7.60
N VAL A 12 25.70 -13.41 -7.40
CA VAL A 12 26.26 -12.04 -7.40
C VAL A 12 26.11 -11.38 -8.78
N LYS A 13 26.43 -12.12 -9.86
CA LYS A 13 26.24 -11.61 -11.23
C LYS A 13 24.79 -11.28 -11.52
N ASN A 14 23.87 -12.14 -11.13
CA ASN A 14 22.43 -11.91 -11.32
C ASN A 14 21.93 -10.71 -10.52
N ASP A 15 22.36 -10.54 -9.27
CA ASP A 15 22.00 -9.37 -8.46
C ASP A 15 22.51 -8.06 -9.09
N ILE A 16 23.76 -8.04 -9.60
CA ILE A 16 24.33 -6.86 -10.26
C ILE A 16 23.52 -6.53 -11.53
N THR A 17 23.31 -7.50 -12.40
CA THR A 17 22.59 -7.26 -13.66
C THR A 17 21.12 -6.88 -13.41
N ALA A 18 20.46 -7.51 -12.44
CA ALA A 18 19.11 -7.18 -12.05
C ALA A 18 19.01 -5.76 -11.48
N GLY A 19 19.93 -5.36 -10.61
CA GLY A 19 19.98 -4.02 -10.05
C GLY A 19 20.14 -2.94 -11.11
N VAL A 20 21.09 -3.12 -12.04
CA VAL A 20 21.29 -2.19 -13.18
C VAL A 20 20.02 -2.11 -14.03
N THR A 21 19.44 -3.26 -14.40
CA THR A 21 18.21 -3.28 -15.21
C THR A 21 17.05 -2.56 -14.53
N THR A 22 16.90 -2.78 -13.22
CA THR A 22 15.85 -2.14 -12.43
C THR A 22 16.05 -0.63 -12.32
N SER A 23 17.30 -0.15 -12.14
CA SER A 23 17.61 1.28 -12.13
C SER A 23 17.23 1.95 -13.44
N LEU A 24 17.62 1.35 -14.58
CA LEU A 24 17.32 1.87 -15.91
C LEU A 24 15.81 1.92 -16.20
N ALA A 25 15.05 1.00 -15.64
CA ALA A 25 13.58 1.01 -15.76
C ALA A 25 12.93 2.08 -14.84
N MET A 26 13.55 2.36 -13.68
CA MET A 26 13.01 3.26 -12.67
C MET A 26 13.22 4.75 -13.02
N ILE A 27 14.32 5.12 -13.68
CA ILE A 27 14.66 6.52 -13.98
C ILE A 27 13.52 7.27 -14.68
N PRO A 28 12.97 6.77 -15.80
CA PRO A 28 11.89 7.47 -16.50
C PRO A 28 10.66 7.69 -15.63
N GLU A 29 10.35 6.73 -14.80
CA GLU A 29 9.20 6.75 -13.91
C GLU A 29 9.37 7.79 -12.80
N VAL A 30 10.54 7.84 -12.17
CA VAL A 30 10.85 8.82 -11.14
C VAL A 30 10.84 10.25 -11.70
N VAL A 31 11.39 10.46 -12.90
CA VAL A 31 11.34 11.75 -13.60
C VAL A 31 9.89 12.16 -13.88
N ALA A 32 9.06 11.22 -14.36
CA ALA A 32 7.66 11.50 -14.61
C ALA A 32 6.87 11.85 -13.33
N PHE A 33 7.17 11.18 -12.21
CA PHE A 33 6.56 11.52 -10.92
C PHE A 33 7.02 12.90 -10.40
N ALA A 34 8.26 13.29 -10.67
CA ALA A 34 8.72 14.64 -10.35
C ALA A 34 7.87 15.70 -11.04
N PHE A 35 7.54 15.50 -12.31
CA PHE A 35 6.65 16.42 -13.04
C PHE A 35 5.23 16.43 -12.51
N VAL A 36 4.70 15.26 -12.12
CA VAL A 36 3.38 15.18 -11.47
C VAL A 36 3.35 15.97 -10.16
N LEU A 37 4.43 15.93 -9.40
CA LEU A 37 4.61 16.73 -8.18
C LEU A 37 4.87 18.21 -8.45
N GLY A 38 5.35 18.58 -9.62
CA GLY A 38 5.80 19.94 -9.94
C GLY A 38 7.12 20.29 -9.28
N ILE A 39 8.04 19.33 -9.11
CA ILE A 39 9.36 19.48 -8.53
C ILE A 39 10.47 19.14 -9.55
N ASP A 40 11.69 19.56 -9.23
CA ASP A 40 12.86 19.20 -10.02
C ASP A 40 13.05 17.67 -10.06
N PRO A 41 13.23 17.07 -11.25
CA PRO A 41 13.51 15.63 -11.39
C PRO A 41 14.70 15.14 -10.57
N LEU A 42 15.74 15.94 -10.36
CA LEU A 42 16.89 15.57 -9.53
C LEU A 42 16.53 15.38 -8.06
N VAL A 43 15.57 16.15 -7.54
CA VAL A 43 15.05 15.99 -6.18
C VAL A 43 14.39 14.62 -6.03
N ALA A 44 13.60 14.20 -7.02
CA ALA A 44 12.96 12.88 -7.00
C ALA A 44 13.97 11.73 -7.20
N LEU A 45 14.93 11.89 -8.11
CA LEU A 45 16.00 10.91 -8.35
C LEU A 45 16.91 10.76 -7.11
N SER A 46 17.24 11.86 -6.43
CA SER A 46 17.99 11.86 -5.17
C SER A 46 17.24 11.14 -4.07
N GLY A 47 15.93 11.39 -3.94
CA GLY A 47 15.05 10.65 -3.02
C GLY A 47 15.04 9.16 -3.34
N ALA A 48 14.89 8.78 -4.61
CA ALA A 48 14.90 7.39 -5.06
C ALA A 48 16.25 6.69 -4.74
N PHE A 49 17.37 7.38 -4.95
CA PHE A 49 18.70 6.88 -4.58
C PHE A 49 18.81 6.62 -3.07
N ILE A 50 18.48 7.64 -2.26
CA ILE A 50 18.63 7.56 -0.80
C ILE A 50 17.71 6.49 -0.22
N VAL A 51 16.43 6.50 -0.60
CA VAL A 51 15.47 5.50 -0.14
C VAL A 51 15.89 4.11 -0.61
N GLY A 52 16.32 3.97 -1.86
CA GLY A 52 16.77 2.71 -2.43
C GLY A 52 17.97 2.11 -1.71
N ILE A 53 19.01 2.91 -1.45
CA ILE A 53 20.24 2.40 -0.79
C ILE A 53 19.98 2.03 0.67
N PHE A 54 19.25 2.87 1.43
CA PHE A 54 18.92 2.60 2.83
C PHE A 54 18.03 1.37 2.99
N ALA A 55 16.97 1.27 2.19
CA ALA A 55 16.08 0.11 2.22
C ALA A 55 16.80 -1.18 1.81
N ALA A 56 17.67 -1.14 0.80
CA ALA A 56 18.46 -2.31 0.38
C ALA A 56 19.40 -2.80 1.48
N ILE A 57 20.06 -1.89 2.22
CA ILE A 57 21.01 -2.24 3.28
C ILE A 57 20.30 -2.69 4.56
N PHE A 58 19.34 -1.92 5.04
CA PHE A 58 18.72 -2.07 6.36
C PHE A 58 17.37 -2.77 6.34
N GLY A 59 16.70 -2.87 5.18
CA GLY A 59 15.37 -3.43 5.02
C GLY A 59 15.21 -4.86 5.56
N GLY A 60 13.98 -5.23 5.80
CA GLY A 60 13.58 -6.55 6.30
C GLY A 60 13.48 -7.61 5.19
N ARG A 61 13.50 -7.20 3.90
CA ARG A 61 13.30 -8.08 2.75
C ARG A 61 14.37 -7.90 1.67
N PRO A 62 15.33 -8.84 1.53
CA PRO A 62 16.26 -8.85 0.39
C PRO A 62 15.52 -9.03 -0.94
N GLY A 63 15.97 -8.34 -1.97
CA GLY A 63 15.34 -8.37 -3.30
C GLY A 63 14.16 -7.44 -3.50
N LEU A 64 13.60 -6.85 -2.43
CA LEU A 64 12.65 -5.76 -2.51
C LEU A 64 13.36 -4.48 -2.95
N ILE A 65 12.75 -3.75 -3.86
CA ILE A 65 13.24 -2.49 -4.39
C ILE A 65 12.38 -1.34 -3.88
N SER A 66 13.03 -0.34 -3.30
CA SER A 66 12.40 0.89 -2.84
C SER A 66 12.94 2.09 -3.61
N GLY A 67 12.12 3.11 -3.76
CA GLY A 67 12.47 4.36 -4.43
C GLY A 67 11.33 5.38 -4.36
N ALA A 68 11.45 6.50 -5.08
CA ALA A 68 10.38 7.49 -5.18
C ALA A 68 9.16 6.86 -5.87
N ALA A 69 8.02 6.83 -5.18
CA ALA A 69 6.84 6.09 -5.60
C ALA A 69 5.68 7.02 -5.96
N GLY A 70 4.99 6.69 -7.05
CA GLY A 70 3.86 7.46 -7.54
C GLY A 70 2.69 7.54 -6.57
N ALA A 71 2.42 6.48 -5.83
CA ALA A 71 1.37 6.47 -4.81
C ALA A 71 1.59 7.53 -3.72
N VAL A 72 2.82 7.67 -3.26
CA VAL A 72 3.18 8.69 -2.27
C VAL A 72 3.23 10.08 -2.91
N ALA A 73 3.74 10.18 -4.14
CA ALA A 73 3.80 11.44 -4.88
C ALA A 73 2.41 12.08 -5.03
N VAL A 74 1.41 11.31 -5.42
CA VAL A 74 0.03 11.79 -5.60
C VAL A 74 -0.54 12.42 -4.32
N VAL A 75 -0.28 11.83 -3.16
CA VAL A 75 -0.74 12.34 -1.85
C VAL A 75 -0.12 13.72 -1.54
N LEU A 76 1.08 14.00 -2.06
CA LEU A 76 1.84 15.20 -1.74
C LEU A 76 1.63 16.37 -2.72
N ILE A 77 0.86 16.18 -3.80
CA ILE A 77 0.58 17.25 -4.80
C ILE A 77 -0.09 18.45 -4.12
N ASN A 78 -1.16 18.22 -3.38
CA ASN A 78 -1.90 19.28 -2.72
C ASN A 78 -1.09 19.99 -1.63
N LEU A 79 -0.20 19.26 -0.95
CA LEU A 79 0.76 19.87 0.00
C LEU A 79 1.65 20.90 -0.68
N LEU A 80 2.20 20.57 -1.85
CA LEU A 80 3.07 21.49 -2.60
C LEU A 80 2.32 22.73 -3.07
N ILE A 81 1.12 22.57 -3.62
CA ILE A 81 0.29 23.68 -4.09
C ILE A 81 -0.05 24.62 -2.92
N GLN A 82 -0.67 24.09 -1.87
CA GLN A 82 -1.06 24.88 -0.69
C GLN A 82 0.16 25.44 0.06
N GLY A 83 1.27 24.70 0.07
CA GLY A 83 2.52 25.16 0.67
C GLY A 83 3.11 26.37 -0.04
N ASN A 84 3.07 26.41 -1.37
CA ASN A 84 3.50 27.57 -2.16
C ASN A 84 2.56 28.77 -1.92
N GLU A 85 1.25 28.57 -1.90
CA GLU A 85 0.28 29.62 -1.58
C GLU A 85 0.53 30.22 -0.18
N ARG A 86 0.82 29.37 0.81
CA ARG A 86 1.17 29.82 2.17
C ARG A 86 2.48 30.61 2.20
N GLY A 87 3.49 30.16 1.45
CA GLY A 87 4.78 30.85 1.36
C GLY A 87 4.66 32.26 0.79
N LEU A 88 3.79 32.45 -0.18
CA LEU A 88 3.52 33.78 -0.75
C LEU A 88 2.72 34.69 0.20
N ALA A 89 2.00 34.12 1.16
CA ALA A 89 1.22 34.86 2.16
C ALA A 89 2.04 35.28 3.39
N PHE A 90 3.34 34.94 3.49
CA PHE A 90 4.21 35.39 4.58
C PHE A 90 4.57 36.87 4.44
N ASP A 91 4.88 37.53 5.55
CA ASP A 91 5.33 38.94 5.56
C ASP A 91 6.56 39.17 4.66
N THR A 92 7.43 38.17 4.58
CA THR A 92 8.51 38.06 3.59
C THR A 92 8.19 36.85 2.70
N PRO A 93 7.67 37.06 1.48
CA PRO A 93 7.31 35.96 0.59
C PRO A 93 8.48 35.00 0.31
N VAL A 94 8.26 33.70 0.50
CA VAL A 94 9.26 32.67 0.22
C VAL A 94 8.76 31.86 -0.99
N GLU A 95 9.50 32.03 -2.09
CA GLU A 95 9.24 31.20 -3.29
C GLU A 95 9.56 29.74 -3.03
N ASN A 96 8.79 28.84 -3.66
CA ASN A 96 8.93 27.38 -3.51
C ASN A 96 8.81 26.85 -2.06
N MET A 97 8.03 27.54 -1.21
CA MET A 97 7.80 27.12 0.17
C MET A 97 7.18 25.72 0.26
N GLY A 98 6.40 25.31 -0.74
CA GLY A 98 5.85 23.97 -0.87
C GLY A 98 6.93 22.87 -0.85
N TYR A 99 8.10 23.14 -1.43
CA TYR A 99 9.22 22.22 -1.38
C TYR A 99 9.78 22.03 0.05
N PHE A 100 9.90 23.11 0.83
CA PHE A 100 10.34 23.00 2.23
C PHE A 100 9.29 22.25 3.09
N TYR A 101 8.01 22.51 2.86
CA TYR A 101 6.93 21.72 3.49
C TYR A 101 6.99 20.24 3.06
N LEU A 102 7.31 19.95 1.80
CA LEU A 102 7.51 18.59 1.32
C LEU A 102 8.62 17.88 2.10
N LEU A 103 9.80 18.48 2.24
CA LEU A 103 10.92 17.89 2.95
C LEU A 103 10.58 17.61 4.43
N ALA A 104 9.95 18.57 5.10
CA ALA A 104 9.48 18.40 6.48
C ALA A 104 8.44 17.27 6.60
N THR A 105 7.53 17.17 5.64
CA THR A 105 6.53 16.11 5.57
C THR A 105 7.19 14.75 5.37
N VAL A 106 8.20 14.63 4.52
CA VAL A 106 8.96 13.39 4.29
C VAL A 106 9.68 12.93 5.56
N ILE A 107 10.30 13.88 6.31
CA ILE A 107 10.92 13.58 7.60
C ILE A 107 9.87 13.07 8.60
N LEU A 108 8.74 13.77 8.73
CA LEU A 108 7.68 13.39 9.65
C LEU A 108 7.03 12.05 9.25
N MET A 109 6.81 11.81 7.95
CA MET A 109 6.39 10.52 7.40
C MET A 109 7.35 9.40 7.85
N GLY A 110 8.66 9.63 7.72
CA GLY A 110 9.66 8.66 8.11
C GLY A 110 9.62 8.34 9.62
N ILE A 111 9.44 9.35 10.48
CA ILE A 111 9.27 9.18 11.92
C ILE A 111 8.03 8.34 12.25
N ILE A 112 6.91 8.60 11.58
CA ILE A 112 5.67 7.81 11.73
C ILE A 112 5.91 6.35 11.32
N GLN A 113 6.61 6.11 10.21
CA GLN A 113 6.93 4.76 9.72
C GLN A 113 7.87 4.01 10.66
N ILE A 114 8.89 4.66 11.24
CA ILE A 114 9.76 4.10 12.27
C ILE A 114 8.91 3.69 13.47
N SER A 115 8.05 4.59 13.94
CA SER A 115 7.15 4.34 15.08
C SER A 115 6.25 3.13 14.81
N ALA A 116 5.65 3.06 13.61
CA ALA A 116 4.84 1.92 13.19
C ALA A 116 5.62 0.58 13.23
N GLY A 117 6.88 0.58 12.80
CA GLY A 117 7.76 -0.60 12.87
C GLY A 117 8.09 -1.01 14.30
N LEU A 118 8.42 -0.05 15.18
CA LEU A 118 8.73 -0.28 16.60
C LEU A 118 7.50 -0.81 17.37
N PHE A 119 6.32 -0.26 17.14
CA PHE A 119 5.05 -0.75 17.69
C PHE A 119 4.53 -2.03 17.02
N LYS A 120 5.31 -2.62 16.12
CA LYS A 120 4.98 -3.88 15.41
C LYS A 120 3.69 -3.79 14.59
N LEU A 121 3.33 -2.61 14.11
CA LEU A 121 2.14 -2.38 13.29
C LEU A 121 2.25 -2.98 11.88
N GLY A 122 3.45 -3.35 11.41
CA GLY A 122 3.64 -4.09 10.16
C GLY A 122 2.85 -5.41 10.06
N ARG A 123 2.31 -5.91 11.17
CA ARG A 123 1.41 -7.07 11.20
C ARG A 123 0.00 -6.74 10.71
N PHE A 124 -0.44 -5.48 10.86
CA PHE A 124 -1.81 -5.06 10.52
C PHE A 124 -2.08 -5.03 9.00
N VAL A 125 -1.04 -5.01 8.18
CA VAL A 125 -1.20 -5.16 6.72
C VAL A 125 -1.95 -6.45 6.35
N ARG A 126 -1.80 -7.50 7.15
CA ARG A 126 -2.54 -8.76 6.95
C ARG A 126 -4.07 -8.63 7.13
N LEU A 127 -4.51 -7.51 7.73
CA LEU A 127 -5.93 -7.20 7.90
C LEU A 127 -6.53 -6.47 6.70
N ILE A 128 -5.72 -6.06 5.72
CA ILE A 128 -6.21 -5.41 4.51
C ILE A 128 -6.76 -6.49 3.57
N PRO A 129 -8.07 -6.53 3.34
CA PRO A 129 -8.67 -7.53 2.46
C PRO A 129 -8.29 -7.30 1.01
N HIS A 130 -8.21 -8.37 0.24
CA HIS A 130 -7.86 -8.33 -1.18
C HIS A 130 -8.73 -7.36 -2.02
N PRO A 131 -10.07 -7.24 -1.82
CA PRO A 131 -10.89 -6.27 -2.54
C PRO A 131 -10.47 -4.81 -2.30
N VAL A 132 -10.03 -4.46 -1.08
CA VAL A 132 -9.51 -3.12 -0.75
C VAL A 132 -8.22 -2.85 -1.52
N MET A 133 -7.30 -3.83 -1.55
CA MET A 133 -6.04 -3.72 -2.28
C MET A 133 -6.28 -3.53 -3.79
N MET A 134 -7.18 -4.33 -4.38
CA MET A 134 -7.52 -4.18 -5.80
C MET A 134 -8.17 -2.82 -6.09
N GLY A 135 -9.07 -2.36 -5.22
CA GLY A 135 -9.71 -1.06 -5.34
C GLY A 135 -8.71 0.10 -5.28
N PHE A 136 -7.77 0.02 -4.34
CA PHE A 136 -6.67 0.98 -4.20
C PHE A 136 -5.79 1.04 -5.46
N VAL A 137 -5.32 -0.10 -5.95
CA VAL A 137 -4.45 -0.18 -7.13
C VAL A 137 -5.15 0.35 -8.38
N ASN A 138 -6.44 0.04 -8.57
CA ASN A 138 -7.23 0.56 -9.68
C ASN A 138 -7.42 2.08 -9.57
N GLY A 139 -7.75 2.57 -8.38
CA GLY A 139 -7.88 4.01 -8.14
C GLY A 139 -6.56 4.75 -8.39
N LEU A 140 -5.45 4.22 -7.88
CA LEU A 140 -4.11 4.77 -8.11
C LEU A 140 -3.78 4.85 -9.61
N ALA A 141 -4.02 3.78 -10.36
CA ALA A 141 -3.79 3.76 -11.81
C ALA A 141 -4.59 4.85 -12.53
N ILE A 142 -5.87 5.05 -12.16
CA ILE A 142 -6.71 6.11 -12.72
C ILE A 142 -6.17 7.49 -12.36
N VAL A 143 -5.76 7.73 -11.11
CA VAL A 143 -5.22 9.02 -10.68
C VAL A 143 -3.92 9.35 -11.43
N ILE A 144 -3.01 8.37 -11.57
CA ILE A 144 -1.78 8.54 -12.37
C ILE A 144 -2.12 8.87 -13.83
N PHE A 145 -3.10 8.18 -14.41
CA PHE A 145 -3.57 8.47 -15.78
C PHE A 145 -4.07 9.92 -15.91
N LEU A 146 -4.93 10.36 -15.00
CA LEU A 146 -5.48 11.72 -15.01
C LEU A 146 -4.38 12.78 -14.82
N ALA A 147 -3.37 12.50 -13.99
CA ALA A 147 -2.22 13.39 -13.80
C ALA A 147 -1.42 13.56 -15.09
N GLN A 148 -1.26 12.49 -15.90
CA GLN A 148 -0.57 12.59 -17.20
C GLN A 148 -1.36 13.40 -18.22
N LEU A 149 -2.69 13.41 -18.16
CA LEU A 149 -3.49 14.22 -19.07
C LEU A 149 -3.24 15.72 -18.91
N LYS A 150 -2.86 16.18 -17.71
CA LYS A 150 -2.49 17.58 -17.46
C LYS A 150 -1.25 18.02 -18.26
N MET A 151 -0.37 17.09 -18.66
CA MET A 151 0.80 17.37 -19.48
C MET A 151 0.48 17.74 -20.93
N PHE A 152 -0.79 17.61 -21.35
CA PHE A 152 -1.28 18.07 -22.67
C PHE A 152 -1.81 19.51 -22.63
N PHE A 153 -1.65 20.19 -21.50
CA PHE A 153 -2.06 21.57 -21.33
C PHE A 153 -0.84 22.47 -21.21
N HIS A 154 -0.88 23.63 -21.85
CA HIS A 154 0.02 24.72 -21.58
C HIS A 154 -0.47 25.48 -20.36
N LYS A 155 0.49 26.07 -19.63
CA LYS A 155 0.21 26.92 -18.48
C LYS A 155 0.98 28.22 -18.64
N ASN A 156 0.27 29.37 -18.61
CA ASN A 156 0.95 30.65 -18.60
C ASN A 156 1.37 31.09 -17.18
N PRO A 157 2.26 32.08 -17.03
CA PRO A 157 2.64 32.59 -15.72
C PRO A 157 1.48 33.16 -14.90
N ALA A 158 0.35 33.49 -15.54
CA ALA A 158 -0.88 33.93 -14.89
C ALA A 158 -1.73 32.77 -14.33
N GLY A 159 -1.33 31.53 -14.60
CA GLY A 159 -2.03 30.33 -14.09
C GLY A 159 -3.17 29.84 -14.98
N GLU A 160 -3.38 30.43 -16.16
CA GLU A 160 -4.37 29.93 -17.11
C GLU A 160 -3.86 28.68 -17.82
N GLU A 161 -4.71 27.67 -17.91
CA GLU A 161 -4.39 26.40 -18.57
C GLU A 161 -5.24 26.26 -19.85
N TRP A 162 -4.59 25.98 -21.00
CA TRP A 162 -5.28 25.65 -22.24
C TRP A 162 -4.66 24.44 -22.88
N ILE A 163 -5.49 23.65 -23.56
CA ILE A 163 -5.03 22.44 -24.26
C ILE A 163 -4.11 22.80 -25.41
N MET A 164 -3.05 22.01 -25.62
CA MET A 164 -2.21 22.10 -26.82
C MET A 164 -3.08 22.00 -28.07
N GLU A 165 -2.77 22.77 -29.10
CA GLU A 165 -3.57 22.83 -30.33
C GLU A 165 -2.73 22.56 -31.58
N GLY A 166 -3.40 22.20 -32.66
CA GLY A 166 -2.80 22.07 -34.00
C GLY A 166 -1.72 20.99 -34.09
N GLN A 167 -0.63 21.31 -34.78
CA GLN A 167 0.44 20.37 -35.09
C GLN A 167 1.18 19.88 -33.83
N GLU A 168 1.27 20.71 -32.79
CA GLU A 168 1.92 20.35 -31.52
C GLU A 168 1.17 19.19 -30.81
N LEU A 169 -0.15 19.32 -30.68
CA LEU A 169 -0.98 18.26 -30.09
C LEU A 169 -0.88 16.94 -30.86
N TYR A 170 -0.95 16.99 -32.20
CA TYR A 170 -0.84 15.79 -33.03
C TYR A 170 0.54 15.14 -32.93
N SER A 171 1.61 15.94 -32.88
CA SER A 171 2.96 15.45 -32.67
C SER A 171 3.12 14.82 -31.29
N MET A 172 2.56 15.44 -30.25
CA MET A 172 2.56 14.93 -28.88
C MET A 172 1.85 13.58 -28.79
N ILE A 173 0.61 13.49 -29.29
CA ILE A 173 -0.17 12.25 -29.30
C ILE A 173 0.54 11.16 -30.13
N GLY A 174 1.07 11.51 -31.31
CA GLY A 174 1.79 10.57 -32.18
C GLY A 174 3.03 9.99 -31.50
N MET A 175 3.82 10.82 -30.80
CA MET A 175 5.01 10.37 -30.07
C MET A 175 4.65 9.55 -28.83
N VAL A 176 3.59 9.92 -28.11
CA VAL A 176 3.06 9.11 -26.98
C VAL A 176 2.62 7.73 -27.48
N ALA A 177 1.82 7.69 -28.55
CA ALA A 177 1.36 6.43 -29.13
C ALA A 177 2.53 5.56 -29.65
N LEU A 178 3.51 6.18 -30.29
CA LEU A 178 4.71 5.49 -30.75
C LEU A 178 5.52 4.94 -29.56
N THR A 179 5.66 5.71 -28.48
CA THR A 179 6.33 5.25 -27.24
C THR A 179 5.61 4.03 -26.65
N MET A 180 4.28 4.10 -26.51
CA MET A 180 3.48 2.97 -26.02
C MET A 180 3.65 1.73 -26.91
N ALA A 181 3.60 1.91 -28.23
CA ALA A 181 3.84 0.82 -29.17
C ALA A 181 5.24 0.21 -29.01
N LEU A 182 6.27 1.04 -28.89
CA LEU A 182 7.63 0.56 -28.65
C LEU A 182 7.74 -0.21 -27.33
N VAL A 183 7.24 0.33 -26.22
CA VAL A 183 7.28 -0.37 -24.91
C VAL A 183 6.57 -1.72 -24.99
N TYR A 184 5.45 -1.81 -25.72
CA TYR A 184 4.69 -3.04 -25.87
C TYR A 184 5.36 -4.07 -26.81
N PHE A 185 5.95 -3.63 -27.91
CA PHE A 185 6.49 -4.53 -28.94
C PHE A 185 7.96 -4.91 -28.69
N LEU A 186 8.81 -4.01 -28.15
CA LEU A 186 10.24 -4.28 -27.94
C LEU A 186 10.53 -5.58 -27.17
N PRO A 187 9.82 -5.93 -26.09
CA PRO A 187 10.08 -7.18 -25.36
C PRO A 187 9.79 -8.45 -26.17
N LYS A 188 9.02 -8.35 -27.26
CA LYS A 188 8.67 -9.49 -28.13
C LYS A 188 9.78 -9.88 -29.10
N PHE A 189 10.71 -8.95 -29.40
CA PHE A 189 11.83 -9.22 -30.28
C PHE A 189 13.01 -9.83 -29.52
N LYS A 190 13.64 -10.86 -30.09
CA LYS A 190 14.75 -11.59 -29.45
C LYS A 190 15.95 -10.71 -29.08
N PHE A 191 16.25 -9.69 -29.88
CA PHE A 191 17.39 -8.78 -29.67
C PHE A 191 17.17 -7.79 -28.55
N THR A 192 15.95 -7.27 -28.39
CA THR A 192 15.62 -6.23 -27.40
C THR A 192 15.09 -6.78 -26.08
N LYS A 193 14.79 -8.10 -26.02
CA LYS A 193 14.24 -8.76 -24.83
C LYS A 193 15.10 -8.59 -23.57
N LYS A 194 16.42 -8.36 -23.74
CA LYS A 194 17.37 -8.19 -22.62
C LYS A 194 17.51 -6.73 -22.17
N LEU A 195 16.97 -5.78 -22.92
CA LEU A 195 17.02 -4.35 -22.62
C LEU A 195 15.72 -3.89 -21.94
N PRO A 196 15.77 -2.96 -20.98
CA PRO A 196 14.57 -2.37 -20.40
C PRO A 196 13.77 -1.67 -21.50
N ALA A 197 12.52 -2.12 -21.73
CA ALA A 197 11.70 -1.65 -22.83
C ALA A 197 11.43 -0.14 -22.75
N ALA A 198 11.14 0.37 -21.56
CA ALA A 198 10.90 1.80 -21.32
C ALA A 198 12.10 2.66 -21.70
N LEU A 199 13.31 2.31 -21.24
CA LEU A 199 14.53 3.05 -21.56
C LEU A 199 14.81 3.01 -23.06
N THR A 200 14.70 1.82 -23.68
CA THR A 200 14.94 1.66 -25.11
C THR A 200 13.94 2.46 -25.94
N ALA A 201 12.67 2.49 -25.54
CA ALA A 201 11.65 3.31 -26.19
C ALA A 201 11.99 4.80 -26.09
N ILE A 202 12.37 5.30 -24.89
CA ILE A 202 12.77 6.68 -24.69
C ILE A 202 13.95 7.07 -25.58
N LEU A 203 14.99 6.23 -25.64
CA LEU A 203 16.14 6.48 -26.52
C LEU A 203 15.73 6.58 -27.99
N ILE A 204 14.90 5.66 -28.47
CA ILE A 204 14.39 5.69 -29.85
C ILE A 204 13.59 6.96 -30.12
N ILE A 205 12.68 7.32 -29.22
CA ILE A 205 11.84 8.51 -29.35
C ILE A 205 12.67 9.80 -29.30
N THR A 206 13.69 9.85 -28.45
CA THR A 206 14.63 10.98 -28.40
C THR A 206 15.38 11.12 -29.71
N LEU A 207 15.84 10.01 -30.30
CA LEU A 207 16.48 10.03 -31.62
C LEU A 207 15.50 10.45 -32.72
N VAL A 208 14.27 9.95 -32.73
CA VAL A 208 13.22 10.34 -33.66
C VAL A 208 12.95 11.85 -33.58
N LYS A 209 12.88 12.41 -32.37
CA LYS A 209 12.73 13.86 -32.15
C LYS A 209 13.89 14.64 -32.73
N ILE A 210 15.13 14.22 -32.48
CA ILE A 210 16.35 14.92 -32.93
C ILE A 210 16.48 14.87 -34.45
N PHE A 211 16.41 13.68 -35.04
CA PHE A 211 16.57 13.51 -36.50
C PHE A 211 15.34 13.98 -37.29
N GLY A 212 14.15 13.86 -36.71
CA GLY A 212 12.90 14.34 -37.34
C GLY A 212 12.66 15.83 -37.18
N ASN A 213 13.51 16.54 -36.46
CA ASN A 213 13.35 17.95 -36.11
C ASN A 213 11.95 18.30 -35.61
N ILE A 214 11.38 17.41 -34.79
CA ILE A 214 10.01 17.54 -34.28
C ILE A 214 10.01 18.52 -33.12
N ASN A 215 9.20 19.56 -33.24
CA ASN A 215 9.09 20.59 -32.18
C ASN A 215 8.14 20.10 -31.07
N ILE A 216 8.69 19.47 -30.07
CA ILE A 216 8.00 18.99 -28.86
C ILE A 216 8.86 19.32 -27.64
N SER A 217 8.20 19.67 -26.55
CA SER A 217 8.86 19.99 -25.26
C SER A 217 9.68 18.80 -24.75
N THR A 218 10.90 19.10 -24.28
CA THR A 218 11.79 18.16 -23.61
C THR A 218 11.79 18.43 -22.11
N VAL A 219 12.37 17.51 -21.33
CA VAL A 219 12.58 17.68 -19.88
C VAL A 219 13.28 19.00 -19.59
N GLY A 220 14.37 19.31 -20.32
CA GLY A 220 15.11 20.55 -20.12
C GLY A 220 14.34 21.81 -20.54
N SER A 221 13.55 21.79 -21.64
CA SER A 221 12.71 22.94 -22.01
C SER A 221 11.62 23.19 -20.99
N TYR A 222 10.96 22.12 -20.52
CA TYR A 222 9.90 22.21 -19.50
C TYR A 222 10.39 22.78 -18.17
N ILE A 223 11.60 22.36 -17.71
CA ILE A 223 12.19 22.91 -16.50
C ILE A 223 12.50 24.40 -16.68
N ARG A 224 13.06 24.81 -17.84
CA ARG A 224 13.36 26.23 -18.12
C ARG A 224 12.10 27.09 -18.26
N GLU A 225 11.03 26.56 -18.85
CA GLU A 225 9.73 27.24 -18.91
C GLU A 225 9.12 27.45 -17.53
N GLY A 226 9.36 26.51 -16.58
CA GLY A 226 9.00 26.65 -15.18
C GLY A 226 9.92 27.55 -14.34
N GLY A 227 10.90 28.23 -14.96
CA GLY A 227 11.85 29.13 -14.26
C GLY A 227 13.09 28.44 -13.67
N GLY A 228 13.26 27.14 -13.90
CA GLY A 228 14.43 26.38 -13.43
C GLY A 228 15.68 26.61 -14.29
N ALA A 229 16.87 26.49 -13.67
CA ALA A 229 18.16 26.67 -14.34
C ALA A 229 18.61 25.46 -15.21
N GLY A 230 17.79 24.41 -15.29
CA GLY A 230 18.16 23.12 -15.88
C GLY A 230 18.71 22.15 -14.84
N LEU A 231 18.94 20.88 -15.27
CA LEU A 231 19.46 19.84 -14.40
C LEU A 231 20.97 20.04 -14.21
N LYS A 232 21.42 20.03 -12.95
CA LYS A 232 22.85 20.00 -12.60
C LYS A 232 23.11 18.74 -11.79
N GLY A 233 23.86 17.81 -12.35
CA GLY A 233 24.21 16.55 -11.70
C GLY A 233 25.12 16.78 -10.49
N GLU A 234 24.53 16.90 -9.31
CA GLU A 234 25.25 17.05 -8.05
C GLU A 234 24.98 15.88 -7.12
N PHE A 235 25.97 15.57 -6.28
CA PHE A 235 25.77 14.57 -5.24
C PHE A 235 24.77 15.09 -4.20
N PRO A 236 23.76 14.27 -3.79
CA PRO A 236 22.81 14.71 -2.77
C PRO A 236 23.53 15.11 -1.47
N THR A 237 23.37 16.36 -1.07
CA THR A 237 23.94 16.93 0.16
C THR A 237 22.82 17.28 1.14
N PRO A 238 23.12 17.36 2.47
CA PRO A 238 22.14 17.79 3.45
C PRO A 238 21.57 19.17 3.10
N ASN A 239 20.25 19.29 3.06
CA ASN A 239 19.58 20.56 2.78
C ASN A 239 19.46 21.37 4.08
N LEU A 240 20.43 22.27 4.31
CA LEU A 240 20.44 23.15 5.49
C LEU A 240 19.45 24.30 5.37
N GLU A 241 19.04 24.66 4.15
CA GLU A 241 18.09 25.76 3.88
C GLU A 241 16.70 25.44 4.44
N LEU A 242 16.35 24.13 4.56
CA LEU A 242 15.12 23.68 5.20
C LEU A 242 14.90 24.37 6.56
N TRP A 243 15.93 24.41 7.39
CA TRP A 243 15.83 24.94 8.75
C TRP A 243 15.82 26.48 8.82
N GLN A 244 16.22 27.14 7.73
CA GLN A 244 16.22 28.60 7.64
C GLN A 244 14.87 29.15 7.17
N HIS A 245 14.19 28.43 6.28
CA HIS A 245 12.95 28.89 5.66
C HIS A 245 11.69 28.31 6.32
N LEU A 246 11.79 27.11 6.93
CA LEU A 246 10.63 26.45 7.54
C LEU A 246 10.35 27.03 8.93
N PRO A 247 9.21 27.71 9.17
CA PRO A 247 8.84 28.14 10.50
C PRO A 247 8.53 26.93 11.39
N LEU A 248 9.32 26.72 12.44
CA LEU A 248 9.10 25.67 13.43
C LEU A 248 7.97 26.07 14.39
N ALA A 249 6.75 26.15 13.89
CA ALA A 249 5.55 26.53 14.62
C ALA A 249 4.53 25.40 14.66
N LEU A 250 3.61 25.46 15.61
CA LEU A 250 2.51 24.50 15.72
C LEU A 250 1.64 24.49 14.45
N ASP A 251 1.48 25.64 13.80
CA ASP A 251 0.73 25.76 12.53
C ASP A 251 1.38 24.93 11.41
N THR A 252 2.70 25.00 11.28
CA THR A 252 3.45 24.16 10.34
C THR A 252 3.21 22.68 10.62
N PHE A 253 3.34 22.27 11.89
CA PHE A 253 3.13 20.88 12.27
C PHE A 253 1.71 20.40 11.98
N THR A 254 0.70 21.19 12.33
CA THR A 254 -0.71 20.85 12.06
C THR A 254 -1.03 20.80 10.57
N PHE A 255 -0.35 21.61 9.76
CA PHE A 255 -0.50 21.61 8.31
C PHE A 255 0.11 20.35 7.67
N ILE A 256 1.34 19.98 8.04
CA ILE A 256 2.04 18.85 7.41
C ILE A 256 1.61 17.48 7.96
N LEU A 257 1.12 17.40 9.21
CA LEU A 257 0.80 16.16 9.89
C LEU A 257 -0.21 15.27 9.11
N PRO A 258 -1.33 15.78 8.59
CA PRO A 258 -2.26 14.96 7.80
C PRO A 258 -1.58 14.33 6.58
N TYR A 259 -0.83 15.12 5.82
CA TYR A 259 -0.10 14.64 4.63
C TYR A 259 0.97 13.62 4.99
N ALA A 260 1.74 13.86 6.06
CA ALA A 260 2.74 12.92 6.54
C ALA A 260 2.13 11.60 7.01
N ALA A 261 1.03 11.64 7.73
CA ALA A 261 0.31 10.45 8.19
C ALA A 261 -0.26 9.65 7.02
N LEU A 262 -0.86 10.34 6.04
CA LEU A 262 -1.40 9.73 4.83
C LEU A 262 -0.29 9.10 3.98
N ALA A 263 0.79 9.85 3.71
CA ALA A 263 1.95 9.36 2.95
C ALA A 263 2.61 8.17 3.66
N ALA A 264 2.73 8.21 5.00
CA ALA A 264 3.25 7.10 5.79
C ALA A 264 2.38 5.84 5.65
N ALA A 265 1.07 5.99 5.75
CA ALA A 265 0.13 4.88 5.61
C ALA A 265 0.21 4.25 4.21
N VAL A 266 0.12 5.07 3.14
CA VAL A 266 0.21 4.62 1.75
C VAL A 266 1.55 3.94 1.49
N GLY A 267 2.66 4.57 1.86
CA GLY A 267 4.00 4.02 1.66
C GLY A 267 4.23 2.70 2.41
N LEU A 268 3.73 2.57 3.65
CA LEU A 268 3.81 1.31 4.39
C LEU A 268 2.93 0.22 3.77
N ILE A 269 1.72 0.55 3.34
CA ILE A 269 0.81 -0.40 2.70
C ILE A 269 1.47 -0.95 1.43
N GLU A 270 1.95 -0.09 0.54
CA GLU A 270 2.61 -0.49 -0.70
C GLU A 270 3.86 -1.33 -0.43
N THR A 271 4.72 -0.88 0.50
CA THR A 271 5.93 -1.61 0.89
C THR A 271 5.64 -3.01 1.43
N LEU A 272 4.67 -3.12 2.34
CA LEU A 272 4.34 -4.40 2.97
C LEU A 272 3.57 -5.33 2.04
N MET A 273 2.78 -4.79 1.10
CA MET A 273 2.19 -5.57 0.00
C MET A 273 3.27 -6.12 -0.92
N THR A 274 4.24 -5.29 -1.30
CA THR A 274 5.40 -5.70 -2.09
C THR A 274 6.21 -6.78 -1.37
N LEU A 275 6.43 -6.62 -0.06
CA LEU A 275 7.10 -7.62 0.77
C LEU A 275 6.37 -8.96 0.73
N ASN A 276 5.05 -8.97 0.93
CA ASN A 276 4.24 -10.18 0.89
C ASN A 276 4.28 -10.86 -0.49
N LEU A 277 4.24 -10.08 -1.57
CA LEU A 277 4.36 -10.59 -2.93
C LEU A 277 5.72 -11.26 -3.17
N VAL A 278 6.81 -10.64 -2.69
CA VAL A 278 8.15 -11.24 -2.78
C VAL A 278 8.25 -12.50 -1.93
N ASP A 279 7.64 -12.52 -0.73
CA ASP A 279 7.59 -13.70 0.14
C ASP A 279 6.91 -14.88 -0.56
N GLU A 280 5.80 -14.63 -1.24
CA GLU A 280 5.04 -15.63 -2.00
C GLU A 280 5.84 -16.18 -3.18
N ILE A 281 6.43 -15.30 -4.01
CA ILE A 281 7.18 -15.72 -5.21
C ILE A 281 8.47 -16.46 -4.84
N THR A 282 9.12 -16.09 -3.75
CA THR A 282 10.42 -16.67 -3.35
C THR A 282 10.30 -17.77 -2.30
N GLU A 283 9.08 -18.06 -1.84
CA GLU A 283 8.77 -19.03 -0.78
C GLU A 283 9.59 -18.82 0.50
N THR A 284 9.96 -17.57 0.78
CA THR A 284 10.75 -17.18 1.96
C THR A 284 10.07 -16.03 2.68
N ARG A 285 10.31 -15.84 3.97
CA ARG A 285 9.64 -14.79 4.76
C ARG A 285 10.56 -13.64 5.07
N GLY A 286 10.10 -12.41 4.77
CA GLY A 286 10.69 -11.16 5.21
C GLY A 286 10.20 -10.74 6.59
N ASN A 287 10.83 -9.69 7.13
CA ASN A 287 10.44 -9.07 8.40
C ASN A 287 9.80 -7.71 8.15
N GLY A 288 8.45 -7.66 8.15
CA GLY A 288 7.69 -6.45 7.86
C GLY A 288 7.96 -5.31 8.87
N ASN A 289 8.15 -5.60 10.16
CA ASN A 289 8.45 -4.54 11.14
C ASN A 289 9.82 -3.90 10.89
N LYS A 290 10.83 -4.74 10.57
CA LYS A 290 12.16 -4.26 10.20
C LYS A 290 12.10 -3.45 8.90
N GLU A 291 11.25 -3.84 7.95
CA GLU A 291 11.04 -3.10 6.72
C GLU A 291 10.44 -1.72 6.98
N CYS A 292 9.41 -1.62 7.85
CA CYS A 292 8.84 -0.33 8.24
C CYS A 292 9.87 0.61 8.86
N VAL A 293 10.72 0.11 9.77
CA VAL A 293 11.78 0.91 10.40
C VAL A 293 12.80 1.39 9.36
N ALA A 294 13.24 0.48 8.47
CA ALA A 294 14.23 0.81 7.45
C ALA A 294 13.69 1.81 6.43
N GLN A 295 12.44 1.64 5.99
CA GLN A 295 11.76 2.54 5.08
C GLN A 295 11.57 3.93 5.71
N GLY A 296 11.18 3.97 7.00
CA GLY A 296 11.06 5.22 7.74
C GLY A 296 12.40 5.93 7.90
N ALA A 297 13.47 5.23 8.27
CA ALA A 297 14.81 5.80 8.36
C ALA A 297 15.30 6.32 7.00
N ALA A 298 15.01 5.60 5.92
CA ALA A 298 15.31 6.03 4.55
C ALA A 298 14.60 7.34 4.20
N ASN A 299 13.31 7.48 4.53
CA ASN A 299 12.55 8.69 4.29
C ASN A 299 13.05 9.88 5.14
N VAL A 300 13.39 9.66 6.42
CA VAL A 300 14.01 10.72 7.25
C VAL A 300 15.28 11.24 6.58
N VAL A 301 16.17 10.33 6.17
CA VAL A 301 17.42 10.74 5.50
C VAL A 301 17.13 11.41 4.16
N SER A 302 16.18 10.90 3.36
CA SER A 302 15.77 11.52 2.10
C SER A 302 15.32 12.96 2.30
N GLY A 303 14.42 13.22 3.24
CA GLY A 303 13.97 14.59 3.54
C GLY A 303 15.08 15.52 4.03
N LEU A 304 16.02 15.01 4.84
CA LEU A 304 17.19 15.80 5.29
C LEU A 304 18.17 16.14 4.16
N PHE A 305 18.25 15.30 3.13
CA PHE A 305 19.13 15.48 1.97
C PHE A 305 18.40 16.10 0.76
N GLY A 306 17.24 16.70 0.98
CA GLY A 306 16.51 17.39 -0.08
C GLY A 306 15.79 16.48 -1.08
N GLY A 307 15.64 15.19 -0.77
CA GLY A 307 14.97 14.22 -1.62
C GLY A 307 13.49 14.03 -1.26
N THR A 308 12.72 13.46 -2.21
CA THR A 308 11.31 13.15 -1.99
C THR A 308 11.10 11.90 -1.16
N ALA A 309 9.83 11.67 -0.78
CA ALA A 309 9.38 10.46 -0.14
C ALA A 309 9.43 9.24 -1.10
N GLY A 310 9.68 8.08 -0.51
CA GLY A 310 9.66 6.82 -1.24
C GLY A 310 9.09 5.67 -0.44
N CYS A 311 8.87 4.56 -1.12
CA CYS A 311 8.41 3.30 -0.53
C CYS A 311 8.86 2.09 -1.36
N GLY A 312 8.53 0.88 -0.90
CA GLY A 312 8.79 -0.36 -1.63
C GLY A 312 7.83 -0.50 -2.81
N MET A 313 8.39 -0.53 -4.02
CA MET A 313 7.64 -0.46 -5.28
C MET A 313 7.40 -1.85 -5.86
N ILE A 314 6.13 -2.19 -6.17
CA ILE A 314 5.76 -3.50 -6.74
C ILE A 314 6.41 -3.71 -8.11
N GLY A 315 6.27 -2.75 -9.03
CA GLY A 315 6.75 -2.87 -10.42
C GLY A 315 8.24 -3.12 -10.50
N GLN A 316 9.05 -2.27 -9.87
CA GLN A 316 10.52 -2.36 -9.85
C GLN A 316 11.01 -3.62 -9.13
N THR A 317 10.33 -4.01 -8.05
CA THR A 317 10.63 -5.26 -7.36
C THR A 317 10.38 -6.46 -8.28
N MET A 318 9.30 -6.46 -9.05
CA MET A 318 9.03 -7.52 -10.03
C MET A 318 10.06 -7.56 -11.15
N ILE A 319 10.50 -6.39 -11.66
CA ILE A 319 11.60 -6.32 -12.64
C ILE A 319 12.86 -6.93 -12.06
N ASN A 320 13.23 -6.57 -10.83
CA ASN A 320 14.40 -7.11 -10.13
C ASN A 320 14.32 -8.63 -9.99
N ILE A 321 13.21 -9.14 -9.47
CA ILE A 321 12.97 -10.56 -9.24
C ILE A 321 12.99 -11.34 -10.56
N ASN A 322 12.33 -10.85 -11.60
CA ASN A 322 12.27 -11.50 -12.93
C ASN A 322 13.62 -11.46 -13.64
N SER A 323 14.47 -10.47 -13.33
CA SER A 323 15.85 -10.38 -13.83
C SER A 323 16.83 -11.25 -13.03
N GLY A 324 16.36 -11.97 -12.01
CA GLY A 324 17.16 -12.90 -11.21
C GLY A 324 17.75 -12.30 -9.91
N GLY A 325 17.41 -11.04 -9.57
CA GLY A 325 17.79 -10.40 -8.30
C GLY A 325 17.09 -11.07 -7.11
N ARG A 326 17.82 -11.44 -6.10
CA ARG A 326 17.30 -12.10 -4.89
C ARG A 326 17.93 -11.53 -3.61
N GLY A 327 19.09 -10.93 -3.72
CA GLY A 327 19.89 -10.44 -2.60
C GLY A 327 19.73 -8.95 -2.36
N ARG A 328 20.34 -8.47 -1.28
CA ARG A 328 20.48 -7.04 -1.00
C ARG A 328 21.35 -6.33 -2.03
N LEU A 329 22.26 -7.06 -2.65
CA LEU A 329 23.19 -6.52 -3.63
C LEU A 329 22.46 -5.97 -4.86
N SER A 330 21.33 -6.55 -5.27
CA SER A 330 20.56 -6.05 -6.40
C SER A 330 19.97 -4.64 -6.11
N GLY A 331 19.42 -4.41 -4.92
CA GLY A 331 18.95 -3.09 -4.51
C GLY A 331 20.09 -2.06 -4.34
N ILE A 332 21.24 -2.49 -3.81
CA ILE A 332 22.43 -1.63 -3.71
C ILE A 332 22.93 -1.23 -5.10
N MET A 333 23.03 -2.19 -6.03
CA MET A 333 23.45 -1.91 -7.41
C MET A 333 22.45 -1.02 -8.15
N MET A 334 21.16 -1.19 -7.89
CA MET A 334 20.13 -0.29 -8.41
C MET A 334 20.38 1.15 -7.94
N ALA A 335 20.60 1.35 -6.65
CA ALA A 335 20.83 2.69 -6.10
C ALA A 335 22.15 3.30 -6.60
N VAL A 336 23.24 2.53 -6.65
CA VAL A 336 24.54 2.99 -7.18
C VAL A 336 24.42 3.38 -8.66
N THR A 337 23.73 2.59 -9.47
CA THR A 337 23.50 2.90 -10.89
C THR A 337 22.69 4.19 -11.03
N LEU A 338 21.66 4.38 -10.18
CA LEU A 338 20.86 5.59 -10.16
C LEU A 338 21.72 6.83 -9.80
N LEU A 339 22.61 6.70 -8.81
CA LEU A 339 23.55 7.76 -8.47
C LEU A 339 24.48 8.12 -9.63
N ILE A 340 25.00 7.13 -10.35
CA ILE A 340 25.82 7.37 -11.56
C ILE A 340 25.02 8.17 -12.60
N PHE A 341 23.74 7.85 -12.79
CA PHE A 341 22.86 8.60 -13.67
C PHE A 341 22.64 10.05 -13.20
N ILE A 342 22.44 10.28 -11.90
CA ILE A 342 22.31 11.62 -11.32
C ILE A 342 23.56 12.46 -11.61
N LEU A 343 24.75 11.88 -11.47
CA LEU A 343 26.01 12.61 -11.56
C LEU A 343 26.49 12.88 -12.99
N PHE A 344 26.10 12.00 -13.95
CA PHE A 344 26.73 12.02 -15.28
C PHE A 344 25.74 12.04 -16.45
N ALA A 345 24.43 11.93 -16.20
CA ALA A 345 23.43 11.82 -17.26
C ALA A 345 22.43 13.00 -17.32
N ASP A 346 22.67 14.07 -16.59
CA ASP A 346 21.84 15.28 -16.53
C ASP A 346 21.51 15.81 -17.94
N THR A 347 22.50 16.06 -18.76
CA THR A 347 22.36 16.55 -20.12
C THR A 347 21.52 15.58 -20.99
N TYR A 348 21.70 14.28 -20.83
CA TYR A 348 20.92 13.27 -21.60
C TYR A 348 19.46 13.22 -21.14
N ILE A 349 19.22 13.39 -19.83
CA ILE A 349 17.86 13.44 -19.26
C ILE A 349 17.13 14.68 -19.80
N GLU A 350 17.78 15.83 -19.89
CA GLU A 350 17.20 17.05 -20.45
C GLU A 350 16.76 16.93 -21.92
N MET A 351 17.40 16.06 -22.68
CA MET A 351 17.06 15.83 -24.11
C MET A 351 15.81 14.95 -24.29
N VAL A 352 15.35 14.26 -23.24
CA VAL A 352 14.20 13.34 -23.30
C VAL A 352 12.92 14.11 -23.61
N PRO A 353 12.16 13.75 -24.65
CA PRO A 353 10.83 14.33 -24.92
C PRO A 353 9.82 13.98 -23.82
N ILE A 354 9.03 14.94 -23.36
CA ILE A 354 7.96 14.71 -22.37
C ILE A 354 6.97 13.67 -22.91
N ALA A 355 6.67 13.66 -24.20
CA ALA A 355 5.85 12.64 -24.84
C ALA A 355 6.33 11.20 -24.57
N ALA A 356 7.66 10.99 -24.52
CA ALA A 356 8.21 9.67 -24.22
C ALA A 356 7.93 9.24 -22.77
N LEU A 357 8.04 10.18 -21.82
CA LEU A 357 7.72 9.91 -20.41
C LEU A 357 6.23 9.60 -20.22
N ILE A 358 5.34 10.39 -20.84
CA ILE A 358 3.90 10.16 -20.79
C ILE A 358 3.54 8.79 -21.37
N GLY A 359 4.14 8.41 -22.51
CA GLY A 359 3.91 7.10 -23.13
C GLY A 359 4.33 5.94 -22.24
N VAL A 360 5.46 6.05 -21.56
CA VAL A 360 5.92 5.08 -20.55
C VAL A 360 4.94 5.03 -19.37
N MET A 361 4.50 6.19 -18.86
CA MET A 361 3.55 6.27 -17.75
C MET A 361 2.19 5.67 -18.11
N PHE A 362 1.69 5.86 -19.33
CA PHE A 362 0.45 5.22 -19.76
C PHE A 362 0.59 3.69 -19.83
N MET A 363 1.73 3.18 -20.28
CA MET A 363 1.99 1.73 -20.23
C MET A 363 2.02 1.22 -18.79
N MET A 364 2.66 1.95 -17.88
CA MET A 364 2.69 1.62 -16.46
C MET A 364 1.28 1.64 -15.83
N VAL A 365 0.43 2.61 -16.18
CA VAL A 365 -0.98 2.64 -15.77
C VAL A 365 -1.70 1.36 -16.21
N ILE A 366 -1.51 0.94 -17.46
CA ILE A 366 -2.10 -0.29 -18.00
C ILE A 366 -1.61 -1.52 -17.23
N GLU A 367 -0.33 -1.59 -16.89
CA GLU A 367 0.27 -2.71 -16.15
C GLU A 367 -0.15 -2.72 -14.67
N THR A 368 -0.27 -1.54 -14.05
CA THR A 368 -0.67 -1.38 -12.66
C THR A 368 -2.15 -1.69 -12.45
N PHE A 369 -3.00 -1.34 -13.41
CA PHE A 369 -4.43 -1.56 -13.29
C PHE A 369 -4.76 -3.05 -13.14
N ALA A 370 -5.47 -3.42 -12.09
CA ALA A 370 -5.85 -4.80 -11.83
C ALA A 370 -7.01 -5.25 -12.74
N TRP A 371 -6.72 -5.55 -14.01
CA TRP A 371 -7.70 -6.00 -15.02
C TRP A 371 -8.51 -7.23 -14.59
N SER A 372 -7.96 -8.03 -13.68
CA SER A 372 -8.67 -9.14 -13.07
C SER A 372 -9.93 -8.70 -12.32
N SER A 373 -9.99 -7.45 -11.82
CA SER A 373 -11.14 -6.91 -11.11
C SER A 373 -12.43 -6.99 -11.92
N PHE A 374 -12.38 -6.71 -13.23
CA PHE A 374 -13.55 -6.84 -14.13
C PHE A 374 -14.07 -8.27 -14.27
N ARG A 375 -13.17 -9.26 -14.22
CA ARG A 375 -13.54 -10.68 -14.31
C ARG A 375 -14.04 -11.23 -12.98
N ILE A 376 -13.42 -10.76 -11.90
CA ILE A 376 -13.68 -11.25 -10.55
C ILE A 376 -14.95 -10.61 -9.97
N ILE A 377 -15.28 -9.36 -10.31
CA ILE A 377 -16.41 -8.61 -9.74
C ILE A 377 -17.76 -9.35 -9.87
N LYS A 378 -17.91 -10.16 -10.91
CA LYS A 378 -19.12 -11.00 -11.13
C LYS A 378 -19.10 -12.33 -10.35
N ARG A 379 -17.95 -12.69 -9.77
CA ARG A 379 -17.72 -13.99 -9.11
C ARG A 379 -17.50 -13.88 -7.60
N ILE A 380 -17.19 -12.68 -7.10
CA ILE A 380 -17.02 -12.43 -5.67
C ILE A 380 -18.37 -12.08 -5.02
N PRO A 381 -18.46 -12.18 -3.68
CA PRO A 381 -19.61 -11.68 -2.93
C PRO A 381 -19.93 -10.22 -3.29
N ARG A 382 -21.21 -9.86 -3.29
CA ARG A 382 -21.65 -8.50 -3.59
C ARG A 382 -21.04 -7.46 -2.65
N SER A 383 -20.82 -7.84 -1.41
CA SER A 383 -20.12 -7.04 -0.39
C SER A 383 -18.70 -6.67 -0.81
N ASP A 384 -17.93 -7.65 -1.28
CA ASP A 384 -16.54 -7.45 -1.72
C ASP A 384 -16.47 -6.62 -3.00
N ALA A 385 -17.41 -6.85 -3.93
CA ALA A 385 -17.54 -6.03 -5.13
C ALA A 385 -17.85 -4.56 -4.79
N PHE A 386 -18.74 -4.32 -3.81
CA PHE A 386 -19.03 -2.98 -3.31
C PHE A 386 -17.81 -2.32 -2.69
N VAL A 387 -17.05 -3.02 -1.85
CA VAL A 387 -15.81 -2.51 -1.25
C VAL A 387 -14.82 -2.12 -2.33
N LEU A 388 -14.57 -2.98 -3.33
CA LEU A 388 -13.65 -2.71 -4.43
C LEU A 388 -14.05 -1.43 -5.19
N ILE A 389 -15.31 -1.29 -5.59
CA ILE A 389 -15.81 -0.13 -6.33
C ILE A 389 -15.74 1.13 -5.45
N ALA A 390 -16.18 1.04 -4.19
CA ALA A 390 -16.16 2.17 -3.26
C ALA A 390 -14.74 2.70 -3.04
N VAL A 391 -13.78 1.81 -2.78
CA VAL A 391 -12.37 2.18 -2.61
C VAL A 391 -11.82 2.82 -3.89
N SER A 392 -12.04 2.23 -5.06
CA SER A 392 -11.59 2.83 -6.34
C SER A 392 -12.19 4.22 -6.56
N THR A 393 -13.48 4.40 -6.27
CA THR A 393 -14.17 5.68 -6.44
C THR A 393 -13.66 6.73 -5.46
N ILE A 394 -13.54 6.38 -4.17
CA ILE A 394 -13.01 7.29 -3.15
C ILE A 394 -11.56 7.70 -3.48
N THR A 395 -10.75 6.77 -3.97
CA THR A 395 -9.36 7.05 -4.40
C THR A 395 -9.32 8.14 -5.48
N VAL A 396 -10.21 8.07 -6.46
CA VAL A 396 -10.22 9.00 -7.61
C VAL A 396 -10.80 10.36 -7.26
N PHE A 397 -11.87 10.41 -6.47
CA PHE A 397 -12.63 11.63 -6.25
C PHE A 397 -12.35 12.35 -4.93
N VAL A 398 -11.77 11.66 -3.95
CA VAL A 398 -11.51 12.23 -2.63
C VAL A 398 -10.01 12.27 -2.35
N ASP A 399 -9.45 11.14 -1.95
CA ASP A 399 -8.03 10.99 -1.63
C ASP A 399 -7.66 9.51 -1.50
N LEU A 400 -6.43 9.19 -1.90
CA LEU A 400 -5.89 7.83 -1.90
C LEU A 400 -5.85 7.20 -0.51
N ALA A 401 -5.48 7.95 0.50
CA ALA A 401 -5.33 7.42 1.86
C ALA A 401 -6.67 7.31 2.59
N ILE A 402 -7.56 8.28 2.38
CA ILE A 402 -8.94 8.19 2.87
C ILE A 402 -9.62 6.95 2.29
N ALA A 403 -9.38 6.64 1.02
CA ALA A 403 -9.92 5.46 0.37
C ALA A 403 -9.48 4.15 1.05
N VAL A 404 -8.21 4.03 1.42
CA VAL A 404 -7.70 2.82 2.08
C VAL A 404 -8.30 2.67 3.47
N ILE A 405 -8.30 3.75 4.27
CA ILE A 405 -8.87 3.72 5.62
C ILE A 405 -10.36 3.38 5.57
N ALA A 406 -11.12 4.07 4.71
CA ALA A 406 -12.54 3.80 4.50
C ALA A 406 -12.77 2.36 4.02
N GLY A 407 -11.95 1.88 3.08
CA GLY A 407 -12.03 0.52 2.55
C GLY A 407 -11.82 -0.54 3.63
N VAL A 408 -10.80 -0.37 4.49
CA VAL A 408 -10.54 -1.27 5.62
C VAL A 408 -11.69 -1.26 6.61
N ILE A 409 -12.21 -0.08 6.96
CA ILE A 409 -13.36 0.06 7.87
C ILE A 409 -14.61 -0.61 7.27
N ILE A 410 -14.94 -0.32 6.01
CA ILE A 410 -16.10 -0.92 5.33
C ILE A 410 -15.94 -2.45 5.27
N ALA A 411 -14.77 -2.94 4.88
CA ALA A 411 -14.51 -4.38 4.81
C ALA A 411 -14.60 -5.06 6.18
N ALA A 412 -14.10 -4.42 7.24
CA ALA A 412 -14.23 -4.94 8.61
C ALA A 412 -15.69 -4.99 9.06
N LEU A 413 -16.49 -3.95 8.76
CA LEU A 413 -17.92 -3.92 9.06
C LEU A 413 -18.69 -4.99 8.29
N VAL A 414 -18.38 -5.17 7.00
CA VAL A 414 -18.96 -6.22 6.16
C VAL A 414 -18.63 -7.60 6.72
N PHE A 415 -17.37 -7.84 7.07
CA PHE A 415 -16.94 -9.09 7.69
C PHE A 415 -17.67 -9.36 9.00
N ALA A 416 -17.77 -8.35 9.88
CA ALA A 416 -18.52 -8.46 11.14
C ALA A 416 -19.98 -8.78 10.89
N TRP A 417 -20.64 -8.11 9.93
CA TRP A 417 -22.03 -8.35 9.55
C TRP A 417 -22.28 -9.76 8.98
N GLU A 418 -21.40 -10.23 8.09
CA GLU A 418 -21.50 -11.58 7.55
C GLU A 418 -21.25 -12.65 8.61
N SER A 419 -20.28 -12.41 9.51
CA SER A 419 -19.99 -13.30 10.63
C SER A 419 -21.15 -13.37 11.62
N ALA A 420 -21.85 -12.25 11.83
CA ALA A 420 -23.05 -12.21 12.69
C ALA A 420 -24.19 -13.09 12.19
N LYS A 421 -24.32 -13.24 10.87
CA LYS A 421 -25.38 -14.10 10.25
C LYS A 421 -25.04 -15.60 10.26
N ARG A 422 -23.79 -15.97 10.55
CA ARG A 422 -23.31 -17.36 10.42
C ARG A 422 -23.61 -18.23 11.65
N VAL A 423 -24.20 -17.68 12.72
CA VAL A 423 -24.61 -18.49 13.87
C VAL A 423 -25.74 -19.44 13.43
N ARG A 424 -25.44 -20.73 13.45
CA ARG A 424 -26.37 -21.81 13.12
C ARG A 424 -26.61 -22.68 14.35
N VAL A 425 -27.76 -23.28 14.43
CA VAL A 425 -28.12 -24.17 15.53
C VAL A 425 -28.83 -25.42 14.96
N ASN A 426 -28.32 -26.58 15.31
CA ASN A 426 -29.02 -27.84 15.12
C ASN A 426 -29.79 -28.18 16.41
N ARG A 427 -30.94 -28.74 16.28
CA ARG A 427 -31.81 -29.11 17.39
C ARG A 427 -32.06 -30.62 17.35
N SER A 428 -31.71 -31.27 18.45
CA SER A 428 -31.97 -32.70 18.61
C SER A 428 -32.61 -32.98 19.98
N VAL A 429 -33.25 -34.10 20.12
CA VAL A 429 -33.81 -34.54 21.40
C VAL A 429 -33.19 -35.90 21.71
N LYS A 430 -32.62 -36.07 22.89
CA LYS A 430 -32.05 -37.32 23.38
C LYS A 430 -33.15 -38.32 23.78
N GLU A 431 -32.79 -39.57 23.99
CA GLU A 431 -33.71 -40.62 24.42
C GLU A 431 -34.34 -40.33 25.80
N ASP A 432 -33.65 -39.57 26.65
CA ASP A 432 -34.12 -39.12 27.96
C ASP A 432 -35.06 -37.90 27.92
N GLY A 433 -35.38 -37.41 26.72
CA GLY A 433 -36.23 -36.24 26.51
C GLY A 433 -35.49 -34.89 26.62
N THR A 434 -34.18 -34.86 26.86
CA THR A 434 -33.37 -33.64 26.91
C THR A 434 -33.22 -33.05 25.51
N LYS A 435 -33.50 -31.74 25.36
CA LYS A 435 -33.31 -31.03 24.11
C LYS A 435 -31.90 -30.45 24.02
N VAL A 436 -31.23 -30.75 22.93
CA VAL A 436 -29.85 -30.29 22.67
C VAL A 436 -29.84 -29.28 21.56
N TYR A 437 -29.19 -28.14 21.81
CA TYR A 437 -28.91 -27.09 20.84
C TYR A 437 -27.41 -27.09 20.53
N GLU A 438 -27.03 -27.68 19.41
CA GLU A 438 -25.65 -27.63 18.92
C GLU A 438 -25.44 -26.32 18.16
N ILE A 439 -24.48 -25.52 18.60
CA ILE A 439 -24.23 -24.18 18.04
C ILE A 439 -22.98 -24.20 17.16
N TRP A 440 -23.07 -23.60 15.97
CA TRP A 440 -21.94 -23.33 15.06
C TRP A 440 -21.72 -21.83 14.91
N GLY A 441 -20.45 -21.42 14.93
CA GLY A 441 -20.02 -20.05 14.67
C GLY A 441 -19.65 -19.26 15.91
N SER A 442 -19.30 -17.98 15.73
CA SER A 442 -18.89 -17.12 16.82
C SER A 442 -20.06 -16.34 17.38
N VAL A 443 -20.25 -16.41 18.68
CA VAL A 443 -21.21 -15.59 19.43
C VAL A 443 -20.47 -14.36 19.94
N PHE A 444 -20.88 -13.18 19.48
CA PHE A 444 -20.31 -11.88 19.79
C PHE A 444 -21.40 -10.79 19.65
N PHE A 445 -21.09 -9.54 20.03
CA PHE A 445 -22.07 -8.45 20.05
C PHE A 445 -22.96 -8.37 18.81
N GLY A 446 -22.39 -8.58 17.60
CA GLY A 446 -23.15 -8.51 16.33
C GLY A 446 -24.08 -9.68 16.09
N SER A 447 -23.83 -10.85 16.69
CA SER A 447 -24.60 -12.08 16.48
C SER A 447 -25.65 -12.39 17.57
N ILE A 448 -25.73 -11.58 18.64
CA ILE A 448 -26.61 -11.81 19.79
C ILE A 448 -28.06 -11.98 19.38
N GLN A 449 -28.57 -11.12 18.49
CA GLN A 449 -29.97 -11.20 18.03
C GLN A 449 -30.23 -12.53 17.30
N SER A 450 -29.29 -12.92 16.42
CA SER A 450 -29.36 -14.21 15.71
C SER A 450 -29.27 -15.38 16.67
N PHE A 451 -28.40 -15.32 17.68
CA PHE A 451 -28.25 -16.33 18.72
C PHE A 451 -29.53 -16.47 19.53
N ASN A 452 -30.05 -15.41 20.11
CA ASN A 452 -31.25 -15.42 20.96
C ASN A 452 -32.51 -15.92 20.21
N SER A 453 -32.61 -15.63 18.92
CA SER A 453 -33.75 -16.09 18.08
C SER A 453 -33.81 -17.61 17.85
N LYS A 454 -32.76 -18.35 18.23
CA LYS A 454 -32.70 -19.81 18.02
C LYS A 454 -33.35 -20.60 19.13
N PHE A 455 -33.58 -20.01 20.30
CA PHE A 455 -34.12 -20.71 21.47
C PHE A 455 -35.60 -20.43 21.65
N ASP A 456 -36.35 -21.47 22.01
CA ASP A 456 -37.77 -21.41 22.34
C ASP A 456 -37.95 -21.78 23.81
N VAL A 457 -37.66 -20.82 24.70
CA VAL A 457 -37.67 -21.05 26.16
C VAL A 457 -39.01 -21.61 26.64
N ASN A 458 -40.14 -21.23 26.05
CA ASN A 458 -41.48 -21.67 26.47
C ASN A 458 -41.82 -23.07 25.96
N GLY A 459 -41.47 -23.38 24.70
CA GLY A 459 -41.77 -24.65 24.05
C GLY A 459 -40.77 -25.77 24.36
N ASP A 460 -39.66 -25.47 25.01
CA ASP A 460 -38.63 -26.47 25.33
C ASP A 460 -39.01 -27.37 26.51
N PRO A 461 -38.49 -28.62 26.57
CA PRO A 461 -38.69 -29.51 27.72
C PRO A 461 -38.00 -28.99 28.99
N LYS A 462 -38.17 -29.71 30.11
CA LYS A 462 -37.60 -29.34 31.40
C LYS A 462 -36.05 -29.28 31.35
N ASN A 463 -35.43 -30.23 30.64
CA ASN A 463 -33.97 -30.33 30.53
C ASN A 463 -33.53 -29.88 29.14
N VAL A 464 -32.61 -28.93 29.12
CA VAL A 464 -32.05 -28.32 27.90
C VAL A 464 -30.54 -28.28 27.99
N GLU A 465 -29.85 -28.61 26.91
CA GLU A 465 -28.40 -28.52 26.78
C GLU A 465 -28.05 -27.63 25.62
N ILE A 466 -27.03 -26.78 25.80
CA ILE A 466 -26.42 -25.96 24.74
C ILE A 466 -24.98 -26.43 24.56
N ASP A 467 -24.69 -26.94 23.39
CA ASP A 467 -23.39 -27.47 23.01
C ASP A 467 -22.60 -26.43 22.19
N PHE A 468 -21.45 -26.00 22.70
CA PHE A 468 -20.54 -25.03 22.10
C PHE A 468 -19.33 -25.69 21.43
N MET A 469 -19.33 -27.00 21.14
CA MET A 469 -18.21 -27.71 20.53
C MET A 469 -17.67 -26.99 19.28
N GLU A 470 -18.56 -26.49 18.41
CA GLU A 470 -18.25 -25.81 17.16
C GLU A 470 -18.49 -24.29 17.24
N ALA A 471 -18.66 -23.76 18.45
CA ALA A 471 -18.90 -22.34 18.67
C ALA A 471 -17.90 -21.72 19.63
N LYS A 472 -17.65 -20.42 19.44
CA LYS A 472 -16.78 -19.63 20.30
C LYS A 472 -17.54 -18.44 20.88
N VAL A 473 -17.48 -18.26 22.19
CA VAL A 473 -17.93 -17.03 22.87
C VAL A 473 -16.77 -16.03 22.79
N ALA A 474 -16.97 -14.90 22.11
CA ALA A 474 -15.87 -14.06 21.67
C ALA A 474 -15.72 -12.73 22.47
N ASP A 475 -16.79 -12.25 23.12
CA ASP A 475 -16.79 -10.97 23.83
C ASP A 475 -17.73 -10.96 25.04
N HIS A 476 -17.67 -9.85 25.80
CA HIS A 476 -18.50 -9.66 26.99
C HIS A 476 -20.01 -9.64 26.67
N SER A 477 -20.40 -9.09 25.52
CA SER A 477 -21.81 -9.04 25.13
C SER A 477 -22.40 -10.43 24.86
N ALA A 478 -21.57 -11.36 24.36
CA ALA A 478 -21.96 -12.75 24.20
C ALA A 478 -22.13 -13.45 25.55
N LEU A 479 -21.27 -13.17 26.52
CA LEU A 479 -21.40 -13.66 27.89
C LEU A 479 -22.70 -13.21 28.53
N GLU A 480 -23.01 -11.92 28.40
CA GLU A 480 -24.26 -11.34 28.92
C GLU A 480 -25.50 -11.95 28.26
N ALA A 481 -25.46 -12.18 26.93
CA ALA A 481 -26.57 -12.84 26.25
C ALA A 481 -26.80 -14.28 26.73
N ILE A 482 -25.74 -15.03 27.02
CA ILE A 482 -25.82 -16.38 27.60
C ILE A 482 -26.34 -16.30 29.02
N PHE A 483 -25.87 -15.35 29.81
CA PHE A 483 -26.35 -15.14 31.19
C PHE A 483 -27.87 -14.88 31.21
N VAL A 484 -28.34 -13.91 30.41
CA VAL A 484 -29.78 -13.62 30.26
C VAL A 484 -30.58 -14.84 29.79
N LEU A 485 -29.98 -15.68 28.93
CA LEU A 485 -30.64 -16.90 28.49
C LEU A 485 -30.76 -17.92 29.62
N VAL A 486 -29.73 -18.10 30.43
CA VAL A 486 -29.75 -18.96 31.64
C VAL A 486 -30.84 -18.47 32.60
N GLU A 487 -30.92 -17.19 32.91
CA GLU A 487 -31.97 -16.63 33.77
C GLU A 487 -33.38 -16.87 33.22
N LYS A 488 -33.58 -16.79 31.91
CA LYS A 488 -34.87 -17.07 31.27
C LYS A 488 -35.30 -18.50 31.44
N TYR A 489 -34.39 -19.48 31.30
CA TYR A 489 -34.71 -20.91 31.51
C TYR A 489 -34.97 -21.19 33.00
N GLU A 490 -34.18 -20.63 33.93
CA GLU A 490 -34.43 -20.71 35.36
C GLU A 490 -35.81 -20.15 35.74
N ALA A 491 -36.16 -18.96 35.24
CA ALA A 491 -37.46 -18.37 35.47
C ALA A 491 -38.63 -19.17 34.93
N ALA A 492 -38.40 -19.92 33.85
CA ALA A 492 -39.35 -20.87 33.28
C ALA A 492 -39.41 -22.23 34.02
N GLY A 493 -38.63 -22.38 35.12
CA GLY A 493 -38.55 -23.64 35.86
C GLY A 493 -37.86 -24.80 35.13
N LYS A 494 -36.97 -24.47 34.17
CA LYS A 494 -36.25 -25.42 33.32
C LYS A 494 -34.76 -25.45 33.68
N GLU A 495 -34.13 -26.60 33.52
CA GLU A 495 -32.71 -26.80 33.81
C GLU A 495 -31.92 -26.67 32.51
N LEU A 496 -31.00 -25.68 32.45
CA LEU A 496 -30.12 -25.46 31.33
C LEU A 496 -28.69 -25.86 31.66
N LYS A 497 -28.04 -26.63 30.76
CA LYS A 497 -26.62 -26.99 30.87
C LYS A 497 -25.85 -26.50 29.65
N LEU A 498 -24.64 -25.94 29.89
CA LEU A 498 -23.72 -25.49 28.86
C LEU A 498 -22.58 -26.52 28.75
N LYS A 499 -22.39 -27.07 27.55
CA LYS A 499 -21.38 -28.11 27.28
C LYS A 499 -20.30 -27.62 26.32
N HIS A 500 -19.14 -28.25 26.38
CA HIS A 500 -18.02 -28.10 25.45
C HIS A 500 -17.51 -26.65 25.33
N LEU A 501 -17.63 -25.85 26.37
CA LEU A 501 -17.05 -24.53 26.41
C LEU A 501 -15.50 -24.61 26.46
N SER A 502 -14.81 -23.77 25.69
CA SER A 502 -13.34 -23.69 25.77
C SER A 502 -12.89 -23.23 27.16
N THR A 503 -11.69 -23.62 27.56
CA THR A 503 -11.12 -23.22 28.86
C THR A 503 -11.15 -21.69 29.04
N GLU A 504 -10.80 -20.93 27.98
CA GLU A 504 -10.87 -19.48 27.98
C GLU A 504 -12.29 -18.94 28.22
N CYS A 505 -13.31 -19.59 27.62
CA CYS A 505 -14.70 -19.20 27.83
C CYS A 505 -15.18 -19.52 29.25
N LYS A 506 -14.82 -20.70 29.79
CA LYS A 506 -15.13 -21.08 31.16
C LYS A 506 -14.52 -20.10 32.17
N ASP A 507 -13.24 -19.77 32.01
CA ASP A 507 -12.53 -18.80 32.88
C ASP A 507 -13.19 -17.42 32.86
N LEU A 508 -13.66 -16.98 31.70
CA LEU A 508 -14.37 -15.71 31.57
C LEU A 508 -15.74 -15.75 32.23
N MET A 509 -16.49 -16.85 32.04
CA MET A 509 -17.81 -17.02 32.65
C MET A 509 -17.76 -17.14 34.18
N HIS A 510 -16.83 -17.91 34.71
CA HIS A 510 -16.60 -18.01 36.17
C HIS A 510 -16.23 -16.67 36.81
N LYS A 511 -15.41 -15.87 36.09
CA LYS A 511 -15.08 -14.49 36.55
C LYS A 511 -16.27 -13.53 36.46
N ALA A 512 -17.17 -13.74 35.48
CA ALA A 512 -18.32 -12.85 35.28
C ALA A 512 -19.41 -13.07 36.31
N SER A 513 -19.73 -14.32 36.68
CA SER A 513 -20.74 -14.62 37.71
C SER A 513 -20.59 -16.04 38.31
N PRO A 514 -20.72 -16.19 39.65
CA PRO A 514 -20.76 -17.50 40.31
C PRO A 514 -21.92 -18.41 39.88
N LYS A 515 -22.99 -17.85 39.31
CA LYS A 515 -24.14 -18.64 38.80
C LYS A 515 -23.77 -19.63 37.72
N PHE A 516 -22.69 -19.38 36.97
CA PHE A 516 -22.24 -20.28 35.92
C PHE A 516 -21.63 -21.59 36.44
N GLU A 517 -21.17 -21.66 37.72
CA GLU A 517 -20.60 -22.88 38.30
C GLU A 517 -21.58 -24.07 38.28
N GLY A 518 -22.89 -23.80 38.46
CA GLY A 518 -23.92 -24.85 38.42
C GLY A 518 -24.45 -25.21 37.04
N VAL A 519 -24.17 -24.36 36.05
CA VAL A 519 -24.73 -24.48 34.71
C VAL A 519 -23.71 -25.06 33.70
N ILE A 520 -22.41 -24.83 33.95
CA ILE A 520 -21.32 -25.36 33.10
C ILE A 520 -21.04 -26.81 33.47
N GLU A 521 -21.10 -27.70 32.46
CA GLU A 521 -20.70 -29.08 32.64
C GLU A 521 -19.20 -29.26 32.48
N GLU A 522 -18.51 -29.58 33.60
CA GLU A 522 -17.04 -29.66 33.64
C GLU A 522 -16.48 -31.00 33.13
N SER A 523 -17.20 -32.09 33.34
CA SER A 523 -16.79 -33.44 32.96
C SER A 523 -17.38 -33.79 31.59
N VAL A 524 -16.52 -33.87 30.58
CA VAL A 524 -16.94 -34.27 29.22
C VAL A 524 -16.28 -35.60 28.87
N GLU A 525 -17.06 -36.64 28.72
CA GLU A 525 -16.61 -37.97 28.31
C GLU A 525 -16.48 -38.15 26.80
N ASP A 526 -16.82 -37.12 25.99
CA ASP A 526 -16.77 -37.20 24.52
C ASP A 526 -15.31 -37.29 24.03
N PRO A 527 -14.93 -38.41 23.36
CA PRO A 527 -13.56 -38.60 22.85
C PRO A 527 -13.10 -37.52 21.89
N ARG A 528 -14.01 -36.86 21.14
CA ARG A 528 -13.70 -35.75 20.21
C ARG A 528 -13.21 -34.51 20.96
N TYR A 529 -13.76 -34.23 22.14
CA TYR A 529 -13.32 -33.12 22.96
C TYR A 529 -11.85 -33.28 23.42
N HIS A 530 -11.47 -34.48 23.86
CA HIS A 530 -10.09 -34.76 24.29
C HIS A 530 -9.08 -34.68 23.14
N VAL A 531 -9.44 -35.04 21.94
CA VAL A 531 -8.60 -34.92 20.74
C VAL A 531 -8.42 -33.44 20.38
N MET A 532 -9.51 -32.67 20.39
CA MET A 532 -9.48 -31.23 20.11
C MET A 532 -8.66 -30.45 21.15
N ALA A 533 -8.81 -30.72 22.45
CA ALA A 533 -8.05 -30.09 23.51
C ALA A 533 -6.53 -30.35 23.41
N LYS A 534 -6.13 -31.52 22.87
CA LYS A 534 -4.71 -31.83 22.60
C LYS A 534 -4.17 -31.15 21.34
N ALA A 535 -5.00 -30.89 20.35
CA ALA A 535 -4.62 -30.23 19.10
C ALA A 535 -4.48 -28.71 19.26
N LEU A 536 -5.10 -28.11 20.27
CA LEU A 536 -5.06 -26.68 20.55
C LEU A 536 -3.94 -26.27 21.55
N LYS A 537 -3.26 -27.23 22.19
CA LYS A 537 -2.03 -27.00 22.97
C LYS A 537 -0.80 -27.09 22.07
#